data_b41d097626879a0686931183c29aedb0
#
_entry.id   b41d097626879a0686931183c29aedb0
#
_cell.length_a   1.000
_cell.length_b   1.000
_cell.length_c   1.000
_cell.angle_alpha   90.00
_cell.angle_beta   90.00
_cell.angle_gamma   90.00
#
_symmetry.space_group_name_H-M   'P 1'
#
loop_
_entity.id
_entity.type
_entity.pdbx_description
1 polymer ?
#
loop_
_entity_poly.entity_id
_entity_poly.type
_entity_poly.pdbx_seq_one_letter_code
_entity_poly.pdbx_strand_id
1 'polypeptide(L)'
;MIATIPTALAAGGVFSDVPNGTWYADAVDYVYEHGIMNGTSATTFSPNTPMTRAMLVTVLHRAAGSPSAATGTAFSDVPSGAYYTDAVAWASANSIVTGYGNGRFGSNDPVSRAQIATILWRYAGSPSAEAGQDFADESSIPAYASAAVDWARANGVVNGTTGNRFDPNGNATRAQVATILRNYLTMTHVTPQPDPGTGSKILVAYFSGSGNTERVAQDIAGELGADLFEITPVTPYTSADLDWTVDGSRVNREHDNEALRDIALTQTTPANWDEYDTVFIGYPIWWGIAAWPVNNFVRGNDFSGKTVIPFATSSSSGMGQSGTLLEEMANGGTWQSGQRFSSGVSSSTVRDWAAGLGL
;
A
#
# COMPACT_ATOMS: atom_id res chain seq x y z
N MET A 1 15.52 0.68 30.55
CA MET A 1 14.08 0.33 30.64
C MET A 1 13.71 -0.28 29.32
N ILE A 2 13.47 -1.60 29.30
CA ILE A 2 13.12 -2.37 28.09
C ILE A 2 11.65 -2.11 27.84
N ALA A 3 11.32 -1.41 26.76
CA ALA A 3 9.94 -1.27 26.31
C ALA A 3 9.46 -2.65 25.79
N THR A 4 8.52 -3.24 26.48
CA THR A 4 7.84 -4.44 26.05
C THR A 4 6.99 -4.13 24.82
N ILE A 5 7.33 -4.77 23.69
CA ILE A 5 6.48 -4.84 22.49
C ILE A 5 5.22 -5.61 22.91
N PRO A 6 4.01 -5.08 22.69
CA PRO A 6 2.81 -5.84 23.00
C PRO A 6 2.70 -7.04 22.05
N THR A 7 2.60 -8.21 22.64
CA THR A 7 2.24 -9.48 22.03
C THR A 7 0.94 -9.34 21.22
N ALA A 8 0.87 -10.04 20.10
CA ALA A 8 -0.32 -10.16 19.25
C ALA A 8 -1.61 -10.23 20.09
N LEU A 9 -2.52 -9.28 19.89
CA LEU A 9 -3.82 -9.29 20.53
C LEU A 9 -4.67 -10.41 19.93
N ALA A 10 -5.09 -11.31 20.81
CA ALA A 10 -6.16 -12.25 20.55
C ALA A 10 -7.45 -11.50 20.17
N ALA A 11 -8.29 -12.12 19.34
CA ALA A 11 -9.57 -11.66 18.82
C ALA A 11 -10.44 -10.87 19.83
N GLY A 12 -10.27 -9.57 19.84
CA GLY A 12 -10.99 -8.58 20.64
C GLY A 12 -10.28 -7.26 20.46
N GLY A 13 -10.83 -6.37 19.62
CA GLY A 13 -10.17 -5.14 19.16
C GLY A 13 -9.63 -4.28 20.31
N VAL A 14 -8.58 -3.51 20.01
CA VAL A 14 -7.93 -2.56 20.94
C VAL A 14 -8.94 -1.54 21.51
N PHE A 15 -9.97 -1.22 20.73
CA PHE A 15 -10.92 -0.16 21.04
C PHE A 15 -12.28 -0.70 21.49
N SER A 16 -12.68 -0.35 22.71
CA SER A 16 -13.95 -0.79 23.31
C SER A 16 -15.19 -0.27 22.58
N ASP A 17 -15.06 0.79 21.79
CA ASP A 17 -16.11 1.38 20.97
C ASP A 17 -16.10 0.93 19.51
N VAL A 18 -15.33 -0.12 19.20
CA VAL A 18 -15.28 -0.81 17.91
C VAL A 18 -15.68 -2.28 18.13
N PRO A 19 -16.99 -2.59 18.17
CA PRO A 19 -17.44 -3.97 18.37
C PRO A 19 -17.05 -4.85 17.18
N ASN A 20 -16.62 -6.08 17.47
CA ASN A 20 -16.36 -7.10 16.47
C ASN A 20 -17.58 -7.32 15.56
N GLY A 21 -17.34 -7.53 14.27
CA GLY A 21 -18.38 -7.76 13.27
C GLY A 21 -19.10 -6.50 12.79
N THR A 22 -18.71 -5.30 13.24
CA THR A 22 -19.14 -4.07 12.58
C THR A 22 -18.45 -3.92 11.23
N TRP A 23 -19.11 -3.25 10.27
CA TRP A 23 -18.60 -3.09 8.90
C TRP A 23 -17.25 -2.37 8.80
N TYR A 24 -16.82 -1.70 9.87
CA TYR A 24 -15.57 -0.95 9.95
C TYR A 24 -14.52 -1.59 10.86
N ALA A 25 -14.83 -2.66 11.57
CA ALA A 25 -13.91 -3.23 12.57
C ALA A 25 -12.56 -3.60 11.96
N ASP A 26 -12.56 -4.41 10.91
CA ASP A 26 -11.32 -4.84 10.22
C ASP A 26 -10.55 -3.66 9.63
N ALA A 27 -11.25 -2.59 9.22
CA ALA A 27 -10.60 -1.40 8.69
C ALA A 27 -9.95 -0.55 9.78
N VAL A 28 -10.57 -0.48 10.96
CA VAL A 28 -10.00 0.20 12.13
C VAL A 28 -8.77 -0.56 12.63
N ASP A 29 -8.84 -1.89 12.71
CA ASP A 29 -7.71 -2.72 13.10
C ASP A 29 -6.55 -2.53 12.12
N TYR A 30 -6.81 -2.59 10.82
CA TYR A 30 -5.81 -2.36 9.78
C TYR A 30 -5.10 -1.01 9.91
N VAL A 31 -5.83 0.10 9.96
CA VAL A 31 -5.21 1.44 10.02
C VAL A 31 -4.51 1.71 11.36
N TYR A 32 -4.90 1.03 12.42
CA TYR A 32 -4.23 1.10 13.71
C TYR A 32 -2.94 0.28 13.73
N GLU A 33 -2.96 -0.96 13.29
CA GLU A 33 -1.79 -1.86 13.22
C GLU A 33 -0.68 -1.30 12.32
N HIS A 34 -1.06 -0.59 11.24
CA HIS A 34 -0.11 0.08 10.35
C HIS A 34 0.29 1.49 10.81
N GLY A 35 -0.12 1.93 12.01
CA GLY A 35 0.26 3.23 12.56
C GLY A 35 -0.34 4.45 11.83
N ILE A 36 -1.31 4.23 10.93
CA ILE A 36 -1.94 5.26 10.10
C ILE A 36 -2.91 6.09 10.92
N MET A 37 -3.79 5.42 11.67
CA MET A 37 -4.74 6.07 12.56
C MET A 37 -4.61 5.55 13.98
N ASN A 38 -4.56 6.46 14.93
CA ASN A 38 -4.58 6.14 16.37
C ASN A 38 -6.00 6.30 16.93
N GLY A 39 -6.24 5.72 18.10
CA GLY A 39 -7.43 6.03 18.89
C GLY A 39 -7.49 7.50 19.31
N THR A 40 -8.66 7.94 19.73
CA THR A 40 -8.85 9.24 20.40
C THR A 40 -8.44 9.15 21.88
N SER A 41 -8.35 7.93 22.40
CA SER A 41 -7.73 7.55 23.67
C SER A 41 -7.06 6.18 23.55
N ALA A 42 -6.50 5.67 24.62
CA ALA A 42 -5.90 4.34 24.65
C ALA A 42 -6.92 3.21 24.37
N THR A 43 -8.20 3.44 24.59
CA THR A 43 -9.26 2.41 24.50
C THR A 43 -10.44 2.80 23.64
N THR A 44 -10.43 3.98 23.01
CA THR A 44 -11.51 4.46 22.15
C THR A 44 -10.99 4.94 20.79
N PHE A 45 -11.67 4.55 19.72
CA PHE A 45 -11.39 5.00 18.36
C PHE A 45 -12.26 6.18 17.95
N SER A 46 -13.46 6.31 18.54
CA SER A 46 -14.49 7.28 18.19
C SER A 46 -14.98 7.18 16.73
N PRO A 47 -15.49 6.01 16.30
CA PRO A 47 -15.76 5.70 14.89
C PRO A 47 -16.73 6.66 14.21
N ASN A 48 -17.68 7.21 14.95
CA ASN A 48 -18.74 8.08 14.42
C ASN A 48 -18.37 9.58 14.41
N THR A 49 -17.20 9.93 14.92
CA THR A 49 -16.76 11.35 14.95
C THR A 49 -16.36 11.80 13.54
N PRO A 50 -16.85 12.94 13.04
CA PRO A 50 -16.38 13.51 11.78
C PRO A 50 -14.88 13.80 11.81
N MET A 51 -14.19 13.57 10.70
CA MET A 51 -12.79 13.96 10.54
C MET A 51 -12.68 15.37 9.96
N THR A 52 -11.65 16.09 10.41
CA THR A 52 -11.27 17.37 9.80
C THR A 52 -10.31 17.15 8.62
N ARG A 53 -10.18 18.19 7.79
CA ARG A 53 -9.22 18.17 6.66
C ARG A 53 -7.78 17.98 7.14
N ALA A 54 -7.40 18.61 8.24
CA ALA A 54 -6.07 18.44 8.84
C ALA A 54 -5.84 16.98 9.33
N MET A 55 -6.84 16.36 9.93
CA MET A 55 -6.75 14.94 10.33
C MET A 55 -6.57 14.04 9.11
N LEU A 56 -7.34 14.22 8.04
CA LEU A 56 -7.21 13.42 6.82
C LEU A 56 -5.81 13.52 6.23
N VAL A 57 -5.28 14.73 6.06
CA VAL A 57 -3.94 14.90 5.49
C VAL A 57 -2.85 14.33 6.40
N THR A 58 -3.04 14.40 7.73
CA THR A 58 -2.11 13.78 8.69
C THR A 58 -2.09 12.26 8.56
N VAL A 59 -3.24 11.62 8.38
CA VAL A 59 -3.26 10.15 8.23
C VAL A 59 -2.71 9.72 6.87
N LEU A 60 -2.92 10.50 5.81
CA LEU A 60 -2.28 10.26 4.51
C LEU A 60 -0.76 10.42 4.56
N HIS A 61 -0.27 11.45 5.25
CA HIS A 61 1.17 11.66 5.46
C HIS A 61 1.80 10.49 6.21
N ARG A 62 1.12 9.93 7.23
CA ARG A 62 1.55 8.72 7.93
C ARG A 62 1.53 7.49 7.02
N ALA A 63 0.47 7.33 6.23
CA ALA A 63 0.38 6.23 5.25
C ALA A 63 1.51 6.29 4.21
N ALA A 64 1.98 7.49 3.86
CA ALA A 64 3.14 7.72 3.00
C ALA A 64 4.49 7.54 3.72
N GLY A 65 4.53 7.06 4.97
CA GLY A 65 5.76 6.92 5.74
C GLY A 65 6.29 8.20 6.36
N SER A 66 5.47 9.24 6.48
CA SER A 66 5.81 10.55 7.07
C SER A 66 7.03 11.21 6.39
N PRO A 67 7.04 11.36 5.07
CA PRO A 67 8.17 11.96 4.35
C PRO A 67 8.44 13.39 4.84
N SER A 68 9.71 13.79 4.78
CA SER A 68 10.10 15.15 5.17
C SER A 68 9.39 16.19 4.31
N ALA A 69 8.81 17.20 4.95
CA ALA A 69 8.17 18.31 4.25
C ALA A 69 9.14 19.51 4.11
N ALA A 70 8.96 20.29 3.05
CA ALA A 70 9.59 21.60 2.99
C ALA A 70 9.11 22.48 4.16
N THR A 71 9.97 23.34 4.68
CA THR A 71 9.63 24.19 5.82
C THR A 71 8.52 25.19 5.48
N GLY A 72 7.42 25.10 6.21
CA GLY A 72 6.31 26.06 6.15
C GLY A 72 5.24 25.73 5.11
N THR A 73 4.08 26.31 5.27
CA THR A 73 2.96 26.25 4.33
C THR A 73 2.61 27.65 3.85
N ALA A 74 2.06 27.75 2.63
CA ALA A 74 1.50 29.00 2.11
C ALA A 74 0.12 29.34 2.70
N PHE A 75 -0.41 28.51 3.61
CA PHE A 75 -1.75 28.68 4.16
C PHE A 75 -1.74 29.48 5.46
N SER A 76 -2.48 30.58 5.51
CA SER A 76 -2.54 31.51 6.63
C SER A 76 -3.19 30.94 7.90
N ASP A 77 -3.98 29.88 7.76
CA ASP A 77 -4.68 29.18 8.86
C ASP A 77 -3.99 27.86 9.27
N VAL A 78 -2.74 27.65 8.84
CA VAL A 78 -1.90 26.55 9.27
C VAL A 78 -0.74 27.10 10.10
N PRO A 79 -0.87 27.12 11.44
CA PRO A 79 0.18 27.65 12.30
C PRO A 79 1.42 26.77 12.29
N SER A 80 2.59 27.36 12.44
CA SER A 80 3.84 26.62 12.62
C SER A 80 3.80 25.82 13.93
N GLY A 81 4.21 24.54 13.87
CA GLY A 81 4.29 23.67 15.04
C GLY A 81 2.98 22.97 15.43
N ALA A 82 1.89 23.10 14.65
CA ALA A 82 0.73 22.25 14.82
C ALA A 82 1.07 20.80 14.39
N TYR A 83 0.38 19.79 14.96
CA TYR A 83 0.64 18.37 14.65
C TYR A 83 0.46 18.01 13.17
N TYR A 84 -0.22 18.85 12.43
CA TYR A 84 -0.53 18.67 11.00
C TYR A 84 0.28 19.58 10.06
N THR A 85 1.13 20.45 10.58
CA THR A 85 1.86 21.44 9.77
C THR A 85 2.67 20.77 8.67
N ASP A 86 3.49 19.78 9.03
CA ASP A 86 4.35 19.06 8.07
C ASP A 86 3.52 18.25 7.07
N ALA A 87 2.44 17.62 7.53
CA ALA A 87 1.53 16.88 6.67
C ALA A 87 0.86 17.78 5.61
N VAL A 88 0.41 18.99 6.02
CA VAL A 88 -0.18 19.96 5.10
C VAL A 88 0.87 20.52 4.13
N ALA A 89 2.09 20.81 4.61
CA ALA A 89 3.19 21.27 3.76
C ALA A 89 3.53 20.21 2.71
N TRP A 90 3.69 18.95 3.11
CA TRP A 90 3.93 17.82 2.21
C TRP A 90 2.81 17.66 1.18
N ALA A 91 1.56 17.61 1.62
CA ALA A 91 0.42 17.40 0.72
C ALA A 91 0.24 18.56 -0.28
N SER A 92 0.55 19.79 0.14
CA SER A 92 0.52 20.96 -0.74
C SER A 92 1.66 20.94 -1.76
N ALA A 93 2.88 20.61 -1.33
CA ALA A 93 4.04 20.50 -2.22
C ALA A 93 3.86 19.41 -3.30
N ASN A 94 3.15 18.33 -2.98
CA ASN A 94 2.84 17.24 -3.89
C ASN A 94 1.49 17.39 -4.62
N SER A 95 0.89 18.58 -4.61
CA SER A 95 -0.38 18.88 -5.28
C SER A 95 -1.58 18.03 -4.82
N ILE A 96 -1.46 17.31 -3.71
CA ILE A 96 -2.51 16.48 -3.12
C ILE A 96 -3.65 17.36 -2.59
N VAL A 97 -3.30 18.54 -2.04
CA VAL A 97 -4.25 19.56 -1.57
C VAL A 97 -3.90 20.95 -2.09
N THR A 98 -4.91 21.75 -2.42
CA THR A 98 -4.74 23.11 -2.95
C THR A 98 -5.34 24.20 -2.06
N GLY A 99 -5.95 23.84 -0.93
CA GLY A 99 -6.75 24.78 -0.11
C GLY A 99 -8.01 25.29 -0.81
N TYR A 100 -8.56 26.39 -0.31
CA TYR A 100 -9.81 26.98 -0.82
C TYR A 100 -9.60 28.13 -1.83
N GLY A 101 -8.37 28.36 -2.31
CA GLY A 101 -8.07 29.41 -3.27
C GLY A 101 -7.97 30.84 -2.68
N ASN A 102 -8.21 30.99 -1.38
CA ASN A 102 -8.13 32.29 -0.65
C ASN A 102 -6.95 32.34 0.35
N GLY A 103 -5.94 31.49 0.16
CA GLY A 103 -4.80 31.36 1.05
C GLY A 103 -5.10 30.58 2.34
N ARG A 104 -6.24 29.91 2.44
CA ARG A 104 -6.62 29.08 3.58
C ARG A 104 -6.69 27.59 3.20
N PHE A 105 -6.27 26.74 4.12
CA PHE A 105 -6.39 25.29 4.02
C PHE A 105 -7.73 24.77 4.54
N GLY A 106 -8.29 25.38 5.58
CA GLY A 106 -9.47 24.90 6.28
C GLY A 106 -9.17 23.75 7.24
N SER A 107 -8.13 23.90 8.07
CA SER A 107 -7.60 22.82 8.93
C SER A 107 -8.65 22.15 9.82
N ASN A 108 -9.58 22.92 10.36
CA ASN A 108 -10.61 22.46 11.29
C ASN A 108 -11.95 22.15 10.62
N ASP A 109 -12.07 22.38 9.32
CA ASP A 109 -13.31 22.12 8.61
C ASP A 109 -13.52 20.61 8.46
N PRO A 110 -14.76 20.11 8.67
CA PRO A 110 -15.06 18.72 8.39
C PRO A 110 -14.77 18.39 6.92
N VAL A 111 -14.18 17.23 6.67
CA VAL A 111 -13.91 16.80 5.30
C VAL A 111 -15.14 16.09 4.72
N SER A 112 -15.58 16.52 3.53
CA SER A 112 -16.66 15.86 2.82
C SER A 112 -16.19 14.63 2.06
N ARG A 113 -17.13 13.72 1.72
CA ARG A 113 -16.82 12.51 0.95
C ARG A 113 -16.26 12.84 -0.43
N ALA A 114 -16.76 13.87 -1.10
CA ALA A 114 -16.22 14.35 -2.37
C ALA A 114 -14.77 14.87 -2.23
N GLN A 115 -14.47 15.55 -1.13
CA GLN A 115 -13.12 16.02 -0.86
C GLN A 115 -12.16 14.85 -0.58
N ILE A 116 -12.59 13.81 0.15
CA ILE A 116 -11.78 12.62 0.40
C ILE A 116 -11.44 11.92 -0.92
N ALA A 117 -12.44 11.64 -1.75
CA ALA A 117 -12.21 11.02 -3.05
C ALA A 117 -11.21 11.84 -3.90
N THR A 118 -11.37 13.15 -3.95
CA THR A 118 -10.47 14.04 -4.69
C THR A 118 -9.04 14.04 -4.14
N ILE A 119 -8.89 14.08 -2.81
CA ILE A 119 -7.57 14.08 -2.16
C ILE A 119 -6.88 12.73 -2.38
N LEU A 120 -7.59 11.61 -2.24
CA LEU A 120 -7.04 10.27 -2.50
C LEU A 120 -6.69 10.06 -3.98
N TRP A 121 -7.55 10.52 -4.89
CA TRP A 121 -7.30 10.46 -6.33
C TRP A 121 -6.04 11.24 -6.72
N ARG A 122 -5.85 12.44 -6.16
CA ARG A 122 -4.61 13.21 -6.36
C ARG A 122 -3.40 12.55 -5.72
N TYR A 123 -3.56 11.97 -4.54
CA TYR A 123 -2.51 11.19 -3.89
C TYR A 123 -2.12 9.97 -4.72
N ALA A 124 -3.06 9.36 -5.44
CA ALA A 124 -2.83 8.29 -6.40
C ALA A 124 -2.26 8.77 -7.75
N GLY A 125 -1.89 10.04 -7.91
CA GLY A 125 -1.34 10.59 -9.17
C GLY A 125 -2.41 10.98 -10.19
N SER A 126 -3.67 11.14 -9.78
CA SER A 126 -4.79 11.53 -10.66
C SER A 126 -5.03 10.58 -11.86
N PRO A 127 -5.04 9.26 -11.64
CA PRO A 127 -5.20 8.29 -12.74
C PRO A 127 -6.53 8.51 -13.48
N SER A 128 -6.54 8.20 -14.78
CA SER A 128 -7.78 8.16 -15.54
C SER A 128 -8.67 7.03 -15.05
N ALA A 129 -9.97 7.23 -15.03
CA ALA A 129 -10.96 6.19 -14.77
C ALA A 129 -11.87 6.02 -15.98
N GLU A 130 -12.21 4.77 -16.31
CA GLU A 130 -13.35 4.52 -17.19
C GLU A 130 -14.63 4.82 -16.42
N ALA A 131 -15.63 5.37 -17.14
CA ALA A 131 -16.94 5.63 -16.54
C ALA A 131 -17.53 4.32 -15.98
N GLY A 132 -17.69 4.27 -14.68
CA GLY A 132 -18.25 3.13 -13.96
C GLY A 132 -19.79 3.19 -13.91
N GLN A 133 -20.36 2.33 -13.06
CA GLN A 133 -21.80 2.44 -12.76
C GLN A 133 -22.04 3.71 -11.92
N ASP A 134 -22.98 4.56 -12.33
CA ASP A 134 -23.31 5.80 -11.66
C ASP A 134 -23.90 5.57 -10.25
N PHE A 135 -23.63 6.51 -9.35
CA PHE A 135 -24.36 6.59 -8.09
C PHE A 135 -25.77 7.18 -8.30
N ALA A 136 -26.70 6.79 -7.46
CA ALA A 136 -28.09 7.31 -7.57
C ALA A 136 -28.17 8.84 -7.40
N ASP A 137 -27.16 9.46 -6.82
CA ASP A 137 -27.01 10.90 -6.62
C ASP A 137 -25.86 11.51 -7.42
N GLU A 138 -25.51 10.91 -8.56
CA GLU A 138 -24.43 11.33 -9.46
C GLU A 138 -24.50 12.83 -9.78
N SER A 139 -25.70 13.33 -10.09
CA SER A 139 -25.93 14.75 -10.39
C SER A 139 -25.60 15.71 -9.24
N SER A 140 -25.43 15.20 -8.02
CA SER A 140 -25.06 15.98 -6.82
C SER A 140 -23.55 16.02 -6.61
N ILE A 141 -22.77 15.23 -7.39
CA ILE A 141 -21.32 15.23 -7.30
C ILE A 141 -20.77 16.51 -7.92
N PRO A 142 -19.99 17.31 -7.17
CA PRO A 142 -19.39 18.51 -7.74
C PRO A 142 -18.45 18.17 -8.91
N ALA A 143 -18.45 18.99 -9.95
CA ALA A 143 -17.65 18.77 -11.15
C ALA A 143 -16.15 18.53 -10.87
N TYR A 144 -15.60 19.17 -9.83
CA TYR A 144 -14.19 18.97 -9.45
C TYR A 144 -13.88 17.57 -8.91
N ALA A 145 -14.91 16.85 -8.46
CA ALA A 145 -14.77 15.54 -7.82
C ALA A 145 -15.21 14.38 -8.74
N SER A 146 -15.85 14.65 -9.88
CA SER A 146 -16.44 13.63 -10.74
C SER A 146 -15.40 12.55 -11.13
N ALA A 147 -14.31 12.92 -11.77
CA ALA A 147 -13.26 11.97 -12.15
C ALA A 147 -12.67 11.18 -10.94
N ALA A 148 -12.55 11.85 -9.80
CA ALA A 148 -12.05 11.21 -8.58
C ALA A 148 -13.05 10.20 -8.00
N VAL A 149 -14.35 10.50 -8.09
CA VAL A 149 -15.41 9.58 -7.61
C VAL A 149 -15.52 8.38 -8.55
N ASP A 150 -15.47 8.60 -9.87
CA ASP A 150 -15.46 7.54 -10.88
C ASP A 150 -14.29 6.59 -10.64
N TRP A 151 -13.10 7.14 -10.48
CA TRP A 151 -11.91 6.37 -10.16
C TRP A 151 -12.06 5.60 -8.84
N ALA A 152 -12.48 6.27 -7.77
CA ALA A 152 -12.60 5.66 -6.44
C ALA A 152 -13.63 4.52 -6.43
N ARG A 153 -14.71 4.66 -7.22
CA ARG A 153 -15.72 3.62 -7.39
C ARG A 153 -15.21 2.45 -8.21
N ALA A 154 -14.63 2.71 -9.38
CA ALA A 154 -14.10 1.69 -10.28
C ALA A 154 -13.08 0.78 -9.59
N ASN A 155 -12.31 1.34 -8.66
CA ASN A 155 -11.27 0.64 -7.91
C ASN A 155 -11.73 0.12 -6.52
N GLY A 156 -13.01 0.20 -6.19
CA GLY A 156 -13.54 -0.28 -4.91
C GLY A 156 -13.07 0.52 -3.68
N VAL A 157 -12.41 1.67 -3.88
CA VAL A 157 -11.97 2.57 -2.80
C VAL A 157 -13.15 3.11 -2.03
N VAL A 158 -14.20 3.50 -2.77
CA VAL A 158 -15.44 4.02 -2.20
C VAL A 158 -16.61 3.16 -2.67
N ASN A 159 -17.30 2.58 -1.71
CA ASN A 159 -18.60 1.96 -1.92
C ASN A 159 -19.70 2.96 -1.57
N GLY A 160 -20.85 2.85 -2.25
CA GLY A 160 -21.99 3.68 -1.95
C GLY A 160 -22.54 3.47 -0.54
N THR A 161 -23.38 4.39 -0.11
CA THR A 161 -24.22 4.25 1.08
C THR A 161 -25.56 3.58 0.71
N THR A 162 -26.47 3.47 1.65
CA THR A 162 -27.83 2.93 1.41
C THR A 162 -28.49 3.59 0.20
N GLY A 163 -29.05 2.77 -0.70
CA GLY A 163 -29.67 3.24 -1.94
C GLY A 163 -28.66 3.60 -3.03
N ASN A 164 -27.48 3.02 -3.02
CA ASN A 164 -26.41 3.25 -4.02
C ASN A 164 -26.06 4.75 -4.16
N ARG A 165 -25.99 5.49 -3.06
CA ARG A 165 -25.66 6.92 -3.06
C ARG A 165 -24.21 7.14 -2.68
N PHE A 166 -23.57 8.13 -3.28
CA PHE A 166 -22.24 8.59 -2.89
C PHE A 166 -22.28 9.54 -1.69
N ASP A 167 -23.30 10.39 -1.60
CA ASP A 167 -23.43 11.45 -0.59
C ASP A 167 -22.24 12.41 -0.58
N PRO A 168 -22.00 13.16 -1.67
CA PRO A 168 -20.77 13.94 -1.87
C PRO A 168 -20.52 15.01 -0.81
N ASN A 169 -21.58 15.58 -0.25
CA ASN A 169 -21.52 16.64 0.74
C ASN A 169 -21.53 16.13 2.20
N GLY A 170 -21.75 14.84 2.39
CA GLY A 170 -21.73 14.23 3.71
C GLY A 170 -20.36 14.32 4.36
N ASN A 171 -20.30 14.73 5.64
CA ASN A 171 -19.08 14.72 6.42
C ASN A 171 -18.65 13.28 6.71
N ALA A 172 -17.43 12.94 6.37
CA ALA A 172 -16.94 11.59 6.61
C ALA A 172 -16.54 11.39 8.06
N THR A 173 -16.98 10.27 8.63
CA THR A 173 -16.60 9.84 9.97
C THR A 173 -15.25 9.13 9.97
N ARG A 174 -14.64 8.99 11.14
CA ARG A 174 -13.37 8.27 11.31
C ARG A 174 -13.47 6.82 10.83
N ALA A 175 -14.59 6.12 11.07
CA ALA A 175 -14.82 4.78 10.56
C ALA A 175 -14.88 4.73 9.02
N GLN A 176 -15.56 5.68 8.41
CA GLN A 176 -15.62 5.78 6.94
C GLN A 176 -14.24 6.06 6.34
N VAL A 177 -13.47 6.96 6.94
CA VAL A 177 -12.11 7.26 6.48
C VAL A 177 -11.20 6.05 6.67
N ALA A 178 -11.27 5.33 7.79
CA ALA A 178 -10.50 4.09 8.00
C ALA A 178 -10.82 3.06 6.92
N THR A 179 -12.10 2.87 6.58
CA THR A 179 -12.53 1.93 5.54
C THR A 179 -12.05 2.36 4.15
N ILE A 180 -12.18 3.63 3.81
CA ILE A 180 -11.72 4.17 2.53
C ILE A 180 -10.20 4.05 2.41
N LEU A 181 -9.46 4.36 3.47
CA LEU A 181 -7.99 4.22 3.49
C LEU A 181 -7.57 2.76 3.39
N ARG A 182 -8.18 1.85 4.16
CA ARG A 182 -7.90 0.42 4.02
C ARG A 182 -8.17 -0.04 2.60
N ASN A 183 -9.33 0.26 2.03
CA ASN A 183 -9.66 -0.13 0.67
C ASN A 183 -8.64 0.42 -0.33
N TYR A 184 -8.23 1.68 -0.18
CA TYR A 184 -7.21 2.30 -1.01
C TYR A 184 -5.85 1.61 -0.86
N LEU A 185 -5.40 1.35 0.37
CA LEU A 185 -4.09 0.76 0.65
C LEU A 185 -4.04 -0.75 0.41
N THR A 186 -5.20 -1.42 0.39
CA THR A 186 -5.32 -2.84 0.04
C THR A 186 -5.85 -3.05 -1.38
N MET A 187 -6.14 -1.98 -2.11
CA MET A 187 -6.31 -2.11 -3.56
C MET A 187 -5.10 -2.86 -4.09
N THR A 188 -5.35 -3.92 -4.89
CA THR A 188 -4.30 -4.40 -5.78
C THR A 188 -3.89 -3.20 -6.61
N HIS A 189 -2.72 -2.66 -6.35
CA HIS A 189 -2.29 -1.39 -6.91
C HIS A 189 -2.29 -1.48 -8.42
N VAL A 190 -3.24 -0.79 -9.04
CA VAL A 190 -2.83 -0.03 -10.22
C VAL A 190 -2.02 1.13 -9.63
N THR A 191 -0.71 0.99 -9.61
CA THR A 191 0.21 2.05 -9.25
C THR A 191 -0.20 3.33 -9.95
N PRO A 192 -0.18 4.51 -9.28
CA PRO A 192 -0.17 5.76 -10.00
C PRO A 192 1.03 5.70 -10.95
N GLN A 193 0.74 5.63 -12.24
CA GLN A 193 1.79 5.77 -13.24
C GLN A 193 2.35 7.18 -13.08
N PRO A 194 3.66 7.35 -12.80
CA PRO A 194 4.28 8.65 -12.97
C PRO A 194 4.07 9.08 -14.41
N ASP A 195 3.82 10.37 -14.61
CA ASP A 195 3.67 11.03 -15.90
C ASP A 195 4.72 10.50 -16.91
N PRO A 196 4.37 10.17 -18.16
CA PRO A 196 5.33 9.65 -19.15
C PRO A 196 6.27 10.74 -19.63
N GLY A 197 7.16 11.17 -18.76
CA GLY A 197 8.24 12.10 -19.02
C GLY A 197 9.53 11.59 -18.39
N THR A 198 10.32 10.81 -19.13
CA THR A 198 11.71 10.40 -18.78
C THR A 198 11.86 9.80 -17.38
N GLY A 199 11.04 8.82 -17.02
CA GLY A 199 11.08 8.15 -15.73
C GLY A 199 11.65 6.75 -15.80
N SER A 200 12.17 6.31 -14.69
CA SER A 200 12.75 5.03 -14.39
C SER A 200 11.99 3.87 -15.03
N LYS A 201 12.68 3.09 -15.83
CA LYS A 201 12.22 1.80 -16.35
C LYS A 201 12.43 0.67 -15.34
N ILE A 202 12.18 0.94 -14.08
CA ILE A 202 12.39 0.00 -12.97
C ILE A 202 11.04 -0.52 -12.48
N LEU A 203 10.95 -1.84 -12.35
CA LEU A 203 9.83 -2.54 -11.73
C LEU A 203 10.27 -3.21 -10.44
N VAL A 204 9.47 -3.14 -9.39
CA VAL A 204 9.63 -3.93 -8.17
C VAL A 204 8.47 -4.93 -8.09
N ALA A 205 8.70 -6.15 -8.59
CA ALA A 205 7.76 -7.24 -8.46
C ALA A 205 7.98 -7.98 -7.15
N TYR A 206 6.93 -8.33 -6.40
CA TYR A 206 7.09 -9.00 -5.13
C TYR A 206 5.91 -9.90 -4.77
N PHE A 207 6.20 -10.96 -4.02
CA PHE A 207 5.21 -11.73 -3.26
C PHE A 207 5.41 -11.49 -1.77
N SER A 208 4.33 -11.25 -1.04
CA SER A 208 4.38 -11.08 0.41
C SER A 208 3.28 -11.88 1.10
N GLY A 209 3.65 -12.82 1.98
CA GLY A 209 2.69 -13.60 2.77
C GLY A 209 2.27 -12.93 4.09
N SER A 210 3.12 -12.04 4.65
CA SER A 210 2.91 -11.43 5.97
C SER A 210 3.24 -9.93 6.00
N GLY A 211 3.25 -9.25 4.85
CA GLY A 211 3.52 -7.81 4.74
C GLY A 211 5.01 -7.40 4.80
N ASN A 212 5.92 -8.28 5.23
CA ASN A 212 7.33 -7.90 5.39
C ASN A 212 8.02 -7.62 4.05
N THR A 213 7.82 -8.46 3.04
CA THR A 213 8.39 -8.27 1.70
C THR A 213 7.76 -7.08 1.01
N GLU A 214 6.46 -6.90 1.16
CA GLU A 214 5.72 -5.75 0.64
C GLU A 214 6.31 -4.44 1.15
N ARG A 215 6.53 -4.31 2.46
CA ARG A 215 7.13 -3.10 3.06
C ARG A 215 8.51 -2.81 2.46
N VAL A 216 9.36 -3.83 2.30
CA VAL A 216 10.68 -3.68 1.66
C VAL A 216 10.53 -3.27 0.19
N ALA A 217 9.59 -3.87 -0.55
CA ALA A 217 9.31 -3.51 -1.94
C ALA A 217 8.87 -2.04 -2.08
N GLN A 218 8.01 -1.58 -1.17
CA GLN A 218 7.56 -0.18 -1.12
C GLN A 218 8.71 0.80 -0.83
N ASP A 219 9.61 0.45 0.09
CA ASP A 219 10.79 1.26 0.41
C ASP A 219 11.75 1.36 -0.80
N ILE A 220 11.99 0.25 -1.52
CA ILE A 220 12.81 0.22 -2.75
C ILE A 220 12.15 1.07 -3.84
N ALA A 221 10.87 0.83 -4.10
CA ALA A 221 10.15 1.55 -5.14
C ALA A 221 10.07 3.05 -4.86
N GLY A 222 9.82 3.43 -3.61
CA GLY A 222 9.79 4.84 -3.20
C GLY A 222 11.13 5.55 -3.33
N GLU A 223 12.26 4.85 -3.10
CA GLU A 223 13.61 5.42 -3.25
C GLU A 223 13.98 5.60 -4.73
N LEU A 224 13.66 4.61 -5.57
CA LEU A 224 14.07 4.58 -6.96
C LEU A 224 13.04 5.21 -7.94
N GLY A 225 11.87 5.61 -7.45
CA GLY A 225 10.77 6.04 -8.31
C GLY A 225 10.25 4.91 -9.21
N ALA A 226 10.31 3.66 -8.74
CA ALA A 226 9.99 2.47 -9.50
C ALA A 226 8.51 2.07 -9.39
N ASP A 227 8.01 1.38 -10.41
CA ASP A 227 6.67 0.80 -10.38
C ASP A 227 6.63 -0.45 -9.47
N LEU A 228 5.49 -0.67 -8.81
CA LEU A 228 5.25 -1.85 -7.97
C LEU A 228 4.35 -2.85 -8.70
N PHE A 229 4.64 -4.14 -8.55
CA PHE A 229 3.78 -5.22 -9.01
C PHE A 229 3.70 -6.33 -7.95
N GLU A 230 2.53 -6.50 -7.35
CA GLU A 230 2.31 -7.61 -6.42
C GLU A 230 2.02 -8.91 -7.17
N ILE A 231 2.81 -9.94 -6.89
CA ILE A 231 2.61 -11.29 -7.40
C ILE A 231 1.52 -11.95 -6.55
N THR A 232 0.28 -11.92 -7.04
CA THR A 232 -0.89 -12.32 -6.28
C THR A 232 -1.39 -13.70 -6.70
N PRO A 233 -1.36 -14.72 -5.81
CA PRO A 233 -1.98 -16.01 -6.06
C PRO A 233 -3.50 -15.90 -6.26
N VAL A 234 -4.06 -16.68 -7.19
CA VAL A 234 -5.53 -16.81 -7.38
C VAL A 234 -6.22 -17.23 -6.08
N THR A 235 -5.57 -18.09 -5.30
CA THR A 235 -6.00 -18.43 -3.95
C THR A 235 -4.99 -17.84 -2.97
N PRO A 236 -5.29 -16.71 -2.32
CA PRO A 236 -4.38 -16.09 -1.36
C PRO A 236 -4.03 -17.02 -0.20
N TYR A 237 -2.88 -16.80 0.41
CA TYR A 237 -2.50 -17.49 1.64
C TYR A 237 -3.10 -16.77 2.84
N THR A 238 -3.81 -17.53 3.66
CA THR A 238 -4.25 -17.05 4.98
C THR A 238 -3.15 -17.24 6.02
N SER A 239 -3.28 -16.62 7.19
CA SER A 239 -2.33 -16.85 8.29
C SER A 239 -2.25 -18.32 8.69
N ALA A 240 -3.38 -19.06 8.62
CA ALA A 240 -3.41 -20.50 8.89
C ALA A 240 -2.68 -21.30 7.79
N ASP A 241 -2.75 -20.86 6.54
CA ASP A 241 -2.01 -21.48 5.42
C ASP A 241 -0.49 -21.33 5.58
N LEU A 242 -0.06 -20.22 6.16
CA LEU A 242 1.35 -19.86 6.36
C LEU A 242 1.95 -20.39 7.66
N ASP A 243 1.13 -20.96 8.53
CA ASP A 243 1.60 -21.50 9.82
C ASP A 243 2.36 -22.82 9.60
N TRP A 244 3.67 -22.71 9.37
CA TRP A 244 4.57 -23.84 9.17
C TRP A 244 4.75 -24.70 10.43
N THR A 245 4.27 -24.28 11.60
CA THR A 245 4.33 -25.06 12.86
C THR A 245 3.16 -26.05 12.98
N VAL A 246 2.13 -25.90 12.14
CA VAL A 246 0.96 -26.78 12.10
C VAL A 246 1.12 -27.82 11.01
N ASP A 247 1.18 -29.10 11.40
CA ASP A 247 1.19 -30.20 10.47
C ASP A 247 -0.01 -30.14 9.50
N GLY A 248 0.27 -30.26 8.19
CA GLY A 248 -0.76 -30.22 7.18
C GLY A 248 -1.30 -28.83 6.85
N SER A 249 -0.71 -27.75 7.34
CA SER A 249 -0.93 -26.41 6.79
C SER A 249 -0.65 -26.39 5.29
N ARG A 250 -1.21 -25.42 4.57
CA ARG A 250 -1.02 -25.33 3.11
C ARG A 250 0.45 -25.27 2.74
N VAL A 251 1.21 -24.39 3.40
CA VAL A 251 2.64 -24.21 3.11
C VAL A 251 3.47 -25.47 3.41
N ASN A 252 3.10 -26.26 4.44
CA ASN A 252 3.77 -27.55 4.70
C ASN A 252 3.44 -28.60 3.65
N ARG A 253 2.17 -28.71 3.22
CA ARG A 253 1.79 -29.63 2.12
C ARG A 253 2.49 -29.30 0.81
N GLU A 254 2.62 -28.01 0.49
CA GLU A 254 3.33 -27.53 -0.69
C GLU A 254 4.84 -27.74 -0.57
N HIS A 255 5.39 -27.65 0.64
CA HIS A 255 6.78 -27.97 0.90
C HIS A 255 7.06 -29.46 0.67
N ASP A 256 6.22 -30.34 1.18
CA ASP A 256 6.42 -31.79 1.13
C ASP A 256 6.12 -32.38 -0.26
N ASN A 257 5.34 -31.68 -1.07
CA ASN A 257 4.97 -32.10 -2.42
C ASN A 257 5.17 -30.98 -3.44
N GLU A 258 6.28 -31.06 -4.18
CA GLU A 258 6.63 -30.05 -5.18
C GLU A 258 5.58 -29.85 -6.29
N ALA A 259 4.78 -30.86 -6.60
CA ALA A 259 3.70 -30.71 -7.57
C ALA A 259 2.59 -29.73 -7.13
N LEU A 260 2.52 -29.42 -5.84
CA LEU A 260 1.61 -28.42 -5.29
C LEU A 260 2.17 -26.99 -5.32
N ARG A 261 3.43 -26.80 -5.70
CA ARG A 261 4.09 -25.48 -5.79
C ARG A 261 3.82 -24.74 -7.09
N ASP A 262 3.01 -25.30 -7.97
CA ASP A 262 2.53 -24.63 -9.18
C ASP A 262 1.33 -23.72 -8.82
N ILE A 263 1.66 -22.51 -8.35
CA ILE A 263 0.68 -21.56 -7.80
C ILE A 263 0.16 -20.64 -8.92
N ALA A 264 -1.10 -20.82 -9.31
CA ALA A 264 -1.74 -19.95 -10.28
C ALA A 264 -1.81 -18.51 -9.77
N LEU A 265 -1.45 -17.56 -10.63
CA LEU A 265 -1.45 -16.11 -10.34
C LEU A 265 -2.68 -15.43 -10.97
N THR A 266 -3.18 -14.41 -10.32
CA THR A 266 -4.27 -13.58 -10.87
C THR A 266 -3.83 -12.83 -12.12
N GLN A 267 -2.58 -12.41 -12.16
CA GLN A 267 -1.89 -11.79 -13.28
C GLN A 267 -0.43 -12.24 -13.25
N THR A 268 0.08 -12.74 -14.38
CA THR A 268 1.48 -13.20 -14.46
C THR A 268 2.38 -12.10 -15.01
N THR A 269 1.93 -11.38 -16.03
CA THR A 269 2.73 -10.35 -16.71
C THR A 269 2.22 -8.96 -16.37
N PRO A 270 3.05 -8.07 -15.80
CA PRO A 270 2.69 -6.68 -15.58
C PRO A 270 2.33 -5.95 -16.88
N ALA A 271 1.46 -4.95 -16.80
CA ALA A 271 1.27 -4.05 -17.92
C ALA A 271 2.61 -3.38 -18.28
N ASN A 272 2.81 -3.09 -19.57
CA ASN A 272 4.02 -2.44 -20.08
C ASN A 272 5.32 -3.19 -19.74
N TRP A 273 5.28 -4.53 -19.59
CA TRP A 273 6.44 -5.36 -19.25
C TRP A 273 7.69 -5.06 -20.09
N ASP A 274 7.49 -4.80 -21.39
CA ASP A 274 8.59 -4.55 -22.33
C ASP A 274 9.30 -3.20 -22.10
N GLU A 275 8.70 -2.28 -21.35
CA GLU A 275 9.28 -0.97 -21.08
C GLU A 275 10.29 -0.99 -19.92
N TYR A 276 10.29 -2.01 -19.07
CA TYR A 276 11.20 -2.11 -17.94
C TYR A 276 12.57 -2.66 -18.35
N ASP A 277 13.62 -1.94 -17.97
CA ASP A 277 15.02 -2.37 -18.15
C ASP A 277 15.56 -3.07 -16.90
N THR A 278 15.04 -2.71 -15.72
CA THR A 278 15.44 -3.27 -14.43
C THR A 278 14.23 -3.80 -13.68
N VAL A 279 14.32 -5.03 -13.20
CA VAL A 279 13.27 -5.71 -12.45
C VAL A 279 13.81 -6.22 -11.12
N PHE A 280 13.29 -5.67 -10.03
CA PHE A 280 13.49 -6.27 -8.71
C PHE A 280 12.48 -7.39 -8.51
N ILE A 281 12.92 -8.50 -7.88
CA ILE A 281 12.03 -9.61 -7.52
C ILE A 281 12.14 -9.87 -6.03
N GLY A 282 11.05 -9.58 -5.30
CA GLY A 282 10.96 -9.69 -3.85
C GLY A 282 10.18 -10.91 -3.37
N TYR A 283 10.70 -11.62 -2.36
CA TYR A 283 10.05 -12.81 -1.80
C TYR A 283 10.47 -13.10 -0.37
N PRO A 284 9.63 -13.75 0.43
CA PRO A 284 10.08 -14.37 1.68
C PRO A 284 10.88 -15.64 1.38
N ILE A 285 11.86 -15.95 2.24
CA ILE A 285 12.58 -17.24 2.16
C ILE A 285 11.74 -18.32 2.83
N TRP A 286 11.35 -19.34 2.06
CA TRP A 286 10.69 -20.54 2.52
C TRP A 286 11.62 -21.74 2.36
N TRP A 287 11.99 -22.41 3.46
CA TRP A 287 12.93 -23.55 3.47
C TRP A 287 14.20 -23.34 2.64
N GLY A 288 14.78 -22.14 2.71
CA GLY A 288 16.04 -21.80 2.06
C GLY A 288 15.95 -21.42 0.57
N ILE A 289 14.76 -21.39 -0.01
CA ILE A 289 14.50 -20.96 -1.39
C ILE A 289 13.48 -19.83 -1.44
N ALA A 290 13.25 -19.27 -2.62
CA ALA A 290 12.19 -18.27 -2.82
C ALA A 290 10.81 -18.91 -2.60
N ALA A 291 9.89 -18.15 -1.97
CA ALA A 291 8.50 -18.58 -1.87
C ALA A 291 7.94 -18.88 -3.27
N TRP A 292 7.36 -20.05 -3.43
CA TRP A 292 7.00 -20.61 -4.75
C TRP A 292 5.94 -19.83 -5.56
N PRO A 293 5.11 -18.95 -5.03
CA PRO A 293 4.29 -18.07 -5.88
C PRO A 293 5.11 -17.26 -6.89
N VAL A 294 6.37 -16.93 -6.57
CA VAL A 294 7.28 -16.19 -7.46
C VAL A 294 7.68 -17.00 -8.70
N ASN A 295 7.67 -18.33 -8.62
CA ASN A 295 8.12 -19.21 -9.70
C ASN A 295 7.31 -19.00 -11.00
N ASN A 296 5.99 -18.86 -10.89
CA ASN A 296 5.14 -18.68 -12.06
C ASN A 296 5.24 -17.28 -12.66
N PHE A 297 5.56 -16.27 -11.85
CA PHE A 297 5.93 -14.96 -12.36
C PHE A 297 7.22 -15.03 -13.18
N VAL A 298 8.25 -15.71 -12.66
CA VAL A 298 9.55 -15.83 -13.34
C VAL A 298 9.45 -16.66 -14.62
N ARG A 299 8.74 -17.80 -14.60
CA ARG A 299 8.54 -18.64 -15.79
C ARG A 299 7.68 -17.99 -16.87
N GLY A 300 6.73 -17.14 -16.47
CA GLY A 300 5.73 -16.56 -17.36
C GLY A 300 6.17 -15.26 -18.05
N ASN A 301 7.37 -14.75 -17.75
CA ASN A 301 7.86 -13.49 -18.31
C ASN A 301 9.22 -13.70 -19.02
N ASP A 302 9.45 -12.92 -20.07
CA ASP A 302 10.73 -12.87 -20.78
C ASP A 302 11.61 -11.75 -20.17
N PHE A 303 12.72 -12.14 -19.56
CA PHE A 303 13.68 -11.21 -18.95
C PHE A 303 14.81 -10.81 -19.89
N SER A 304 14.79 -11.24 -21.15
CA SER A 304 15.83 -10.89 -22.14
C SER A 304 16.06 -9.37 -22.20
N GLY A 305 17.31 -8.96 -22.04
CA GLY A 305 17.70 -7.55 -22.06
C GLY A 305 17.47 -6.79 -20.75
N LYS A 306 16.88 -7.44 -19.72
CA LYS A 306 16.61 -6.81 -18.43
C LYS A 306 17.68 -7.15 -17.39
N THR A 307 17.94 -6.19 -16.50
CA THR A 307 18.71 -6.42 -15.27
C THR A 307 17.76 -6.90 -14.19
N VAL A 308 18.05 -8.03 -13.54
CA VAL A 308 17.21 -8.61 -12.49
C VAL A 308 17.93 -8.58 -11.15
N ILE A 309 17.28 -7.99 -10.14
CA ILE A 309 17.86 -7.82 -8.80
C ILE A 309 16.94 -8.48 -7.78
N PRO A 310 17.24 -9.70 -7.33
CA PRO A 310 16.41 -10.34 -6.31
C PRO A 310 16.62 -9.69 -4.94
N PHE A 311 15.56 -9.63 -4.14
CA PHE A 311 15.66 -9.33 -2.72
C PHE A 311 14.77 -10.25 -1.90
N ALA A 312 15.21 -10.57 -0.70
CA ALA A 312 14.46 -11.49 0.14
C ALA A 312 14.24 -10.96 1.54
N THR A 313 13.15 -11.42 2.16
CA THR A 313 12.90 -11.21 3.59
C THR A 313 12.92 -12.53 4.33
N SER A 314 13.53 -12.54 5.50
CA SER A 314 13.51 -13.70 6.39
C SER A 314 13.81 -13.29 7.82
N SER A 315 13.41 -14.11 8.80
CA SER A 315 13.76 -13.90 10.21
C SER A 315 15.23 -14.19 10.49
N SER A 316 15.77 -15.26 9.91
CA SER A 316 17.15 -15.73 10.19
C SER A 316 17.90 -16.27 8.98
N SER A 317 17.21 -16.86 7.99
CA SER A 317 17.85 -17.45 6.82
C SER A 317 18.49 -16.38 5.92
N GLY A 318 19.66 -16.65 5.34
CA GLY A 318 20.26 -15.85 4.27
C GLY A 318 19.54 -16.03 2.93
N MET A 319 20.04 -15.40 1.87
CA MET A 319 19.53 -15.58 0.49
C MET A 319 19.64 -17.05 0.03
N GLY A 320 20.62 -17.80 0.53
CA GLY A 320 20.86 -19.18 0.07
C GLY A 320 21.05 -19.23 -1.44
N GLN A 321 20.38 -20.20 -2.07
CA GLN A 321 20.37 -20.36 -3.54
C GLN A 321 19.11 -19.74 -4.18
N SER A 322 18.31 -18.99 -3.42
CA SER A 322 17.00 -18.54 -3.89
C SER A 322 17.07 -17.70 -5.18
N GLY A 323 18.04 -16.79 -5.30
CA GLY A 323 18.26 -16.01 -6.51
C GLY A 323 18.71 -16.87 -7.69
N THR A 324 19.69 -17.77 -7.47
CA THR A 324 20.21 -18.67 -8.51
C THR A 324 19.14 -19.61 -9.05
N LEU A 325 18.30 -20.17 -8.18
CA LEU A 325 17.20 -21.05 -8.61
C LEU A 325 16.13 -20.28 -9.41
N LEU A 326 15.89 -19.01 -9.13
CA LEU A 326 15.02 -18.17 -9.94
C LEU A 326 15.66 -17.86 -11.31
N GLU A 327 16.95 -17.54 -11.33
CA GLU A 327 17.72 -17.33 -12.56
C GLU A 327 17.68 -18.57 -13.48
N GLU A 328 17.89 -19.77 -12.93
CA GLU A 328 17.84 -21.04 -13.67
C GLU A 328 16.46 -21.32 -14.31
N MET A 329 15.38 -20.81 -13.72
CA MET A 329 14.03 -21.01 -14.28
C MET A 329 13.56 -19.86 -15.18
N ALA A 330 14.29 -18.74 -15.22
CA ALA A 330 13.95 -17.56 -15.99
C ALA A 330 14.27 -17.72 -17.48
N ASN A 331 13.51 -17.05 -18.33
CA ASN A 331 13.85 -16.87 -19.71
C ASN A 331 14.69 -15.59 -19.87
N GLY A 332 16.04 -15.74 -19.81
CA GLY A 332 16.98 -14.65 -20.00
C GLY A 332 17.19 -13.74 -18.79
N GLY A 333 17.72 -12.55 -19.07
CA GLY A 333 18.05 -11.54 -18.07
C GLY A 333 19.48 -11.59 -17.56
N THR A 334 19.97 -10.45 -17.05
CA THR A 334 21.25 -10.36 -16.33
C THR A 334 20.96 -10.28 -14.84
N TRP A 335 21.14 -11.41 -14.16
CA TRP A 335 20.82 -11.53 -12.74
C TRP A 335 21.98 -11.05 -11.88
N GLN A 336 21.67 -10.24 -10.88
CA GLN A 336 22.64 -9.72 -9.94
C GLN A 336 22.54 -10.43 -8.59
N SER A 337 23.59 -10.30 -7.78
CA SER A 337 23.54 -10.73 -6.39
C SER A 337 22.44 -9.97 -5.66
N GLY A 338 21.53 -10.68 -5.04
CA GLY A 338 20.42 -10.09 -4.32
C GLY A 338 20.80 -9.61 -2.91
N GLN A 339 19.85 -9.00 -2.25
CA GLN A 339 19.96 -8.56 -0.85
C GLN A 339 18.91 -9.22 0.02
N ARG A 340 19.34 -9.72 1.17
CA ARG A 340 18.42 -10.21 2.21
C ARG A 340 18.18 -9.13 3.26
N PHE A 341 16.93 -8.95 3.62
CA PHE A 341 16.49 -8.07 4.72
C PHE A 341 15.88 -8.88 5.86
N SER A 342 16.08 -8.45 7.10
CA SER A 342 15.35 -9.01 8.24
C SER A 342 13.92 -8.49 8.25
N SER A 343 12.99 -9.21 8.88
CA SER A 343 11.60 -8.76 9.06
C SER A 343 11.49 -7.42 9.81
N GLY A 344 12.48 -7.07 10.63
CA GLY A 344 12.54 -5.82 11.38
C GLY A 344 13.51 -4.77 10.78
N VAL A 345 13.93 -4.90 9.53
CA VAL A 345 14.82 -3.92 8.89
C VAL A 345 14.20 -2.52 8.88
N SER A 346 15.00 -1.48 9.10
CA SER A 346 14.53 -0.10 8.99
C SER A 346 14.35 0.31 7.53
N SER A 347 13.37 1.17 7.24
CA SER A 347 13.16 1.74 5.91
C SER A 347 14.39 2.49 5.40
N SER A 348 15.13 3.19 6.30
CA SER A 348 16.38 3.86 5.91
C SER A 348 17.42 2.87 5.38
N THR A 349 17.60 1.72 6.04
CA THR A 349 18.56 0.69 5.57
C THR A 349 18.19 0.14 4.19
N VAL A 350 16.90 -0.03 3.92
CA VAL A 350 16.43 -0.50 2.60
C VAL A 350 16.67 0.55 1.53
N ARG A 351 16.32 1.80 1.81
CA ARG A 351 16.52 2.93 0.89
C ARG A 351 17.99 3.19 0.61
N ASP A 352 18.84 3.18 1.65
CA ASP A 352 20.29 3.35 1.50
C ASP A 352 20.89 2.27 0.58
N TRP A 353 20.40 1.02 0.69
CA TRP A 353 20.81 -0.06 -0.21
C TRP A 353 20.34 0.20 -1.65
N ALA A 354 19.07 0.56 -1.84
CA ALA A 354 18.51 0.84 -3.16
C ALA A 354 19.21 2.02 -3.85
N ALA A 355 19.42 3.14 -3.14
CA ALA A 355 20.18 4.29 -3.63
C ALA A 355 21.64 3.93 -4.01
N GLY A 356 22.24 3.02 -3.25
CA GLY A 356 23.61 2.54 -3.49
C GLY A 356 23.79 1.71 -4.76
N LEU A 357 22.71 1.25 -5.41
CA LEU A 357 22.77 0.49 -6.67
C LEU A 357 23.12 1.39 -7.88
N GLY A 358 22.91 2.70 -7.79
CA GLY A 358 23.25 3.65 -8.85
C GLY A 358 22.40 3.54 -10.12
N LEU A 359 21.11 3.15 -9.98
CA LEU A 359 20.13 2.94 -11.06
C LEU A 359 19.42 4.23 -11.46
#